data_560218cb401043c3af672ed8cf116b8a
#
_entry.id   560218cb401043c3af672ed8cf116b8a
#
_cell.length_a   1.000
_cell.length_b   1.000
_cell.length_c   1.000
_cell.angle_alpha   90.00
_cell.angle_beta   90.00
_cell.angle_gamma   90.00
#
_symmetry.space_group_name_H-M   'P 1'
#
loop_
_entity.id
_entity.type
_entity.pdbx_description
1 polymer ?
#
loop_
_entity_poly.entity_id
_entity_poly.type
_entity_poly.pdbx_seq_one_letter_code
_entity_poly.pdbx_strand_id
1 'polypeptide(L)'
;MKTTPMRTNESAAGSTRLLHRLTAALLALVLAASAALPVFAADTAPTDTIYINSVSDLLAFADKCGFDQWSKGKTVILQEDLSLEDTEWAPVASFSGAFKGNGHTISDVSLVGAYSPAGFFGILEEGGSIQDLTIKGVVNPAGTQKTAGGLVGTNYGTIINCTFSGAVHGEEEAGGLVGRNETSGTIDHSTSRAMVSGAYATGGIVGYNLGVITGCTNVGAVNSEYQESALDMEGLPATLLELVKKDMGDDLSNNISNVSSDTGGIAGRSSGLILSSANAGDVGYAHVGYNVGGIVGRTDGLISGCVNQGLVQGRKDVGGIAGQAEPYVELDLDQSTINRLRTELDTLHTMVNGAADDMDGSTSLLNTDLNTLNSQMDTAVQAARRLQEQGGDYFDEVADEVDRTGDLISDTFTRLEPVMDTGVDALDKMTTAVGQLKWVTAEM
;
A
#
# COMPACT_ATOMS: atom_id res chain seq x y z
N MET A 1 69.73 -17.57 -19.09
CA MET A 1 68.26 -17.82 -18.85
C MET A 1 67.84 -16.93 -17.74
N LYS A 2 67.06 -15.88 -18.07
CA LYS A 2 66.51 -14.93 -17.09
C LYS A 2 65.07 -15.32 -16.84
N THR A 3 64.72 -15.68 -15.64
CA THR A 3 63.38 -15.95 -15.17
C THR A 3 62.72 -14.64 -14.69
N THR A 4 61.61 -14.25 -15.32
CA THR A 4 60.79 -13.11 -14.96
C THR A 4 59.81 -13.53 -13.85
N PRO A 5 59.63 -12.78 -12.75
CA PRO A 5 58.62 -13.10 -11.74
C PRO A 5 57.23 -12.64 -12.17
N MET A 6 56.24 -13.51 -11.96
CA MET A 6 54.83 -13.30 -12.10
C MET A 6 54.33 -12.20 -11.15
N ARG A 7 53.65 -11.18 -11.66
CA ARG A 7 52.91 -10.19 -10.86
C ARG A 7 51.64 -10.85 -10.29
N THR A 8 51.54 -10.94 -8.99
CA THR A 8 50.34 -11.35 -8.29
C THR A 8 49.32 -10.21 -8.26
N ASN A 9 48.05 -10.58 -8.50
CA ASN A 9 46.89 -9.74 -8.53
C ASN A 9 46.57 -9.11 -7.14
N GLU A 10 46.96 -7.89 -6.88
CA GLU A 10 46.53 -7.12 -5.67
C GLU A 10 45.19 -6.37 -5.82
N SER A 11 44.52 -6.48 -6.96
CA SER A 11 43.31 -5.72 -7.26
C SER A 11 42.03 -6.29 -6.62
N ALA A 12 41.97 -7.58 -6.26
CA ALA A 12 40.77 -8.21 -5.72
C ALA A 12 40.57 -8.00 -4.19
N ALA A 13 41.66 -7.71 -3.45
CA ALA A 13 41.56 -7.48 -2.01
C ALA A 13 41.12 -6.08 -1.61
N GLY A 14 41.17 -5.11 -2.53
CA GLY A 14 40.74 -3.74 -2.31
C GLY A 14 39.20 -3.57 -2.40
N SER A 15 38.59 -4.26 -3.35
CA SER A 15 37.14 -4.16 -3.59
C SER A 15 36.30 -4.83 -2.50
N THR A 16 36.75 -5.97 -1.97
CA THR A 16 36.06 -6.63 -0.85
C THR A 16 36.15 -5.84 0.46
N ARG A 17 37.26 -5.18 0.72
CA ARG A 17 37.41 -4.32 1.92
C ARG A 17 36.57 -3.04 1.82
N LEU A 18 36.37 -2.49 0.64
CA LEU A 18 35.50 -1.33 0.40
C LEU A 18 34.02 -1.73 0.58
N LEU A 19 33.64 -2.89 0.05
CA LEU A 19 32.29 -3.43 0.19
C LEU A 19 31.92 -3.69 1.66
N HIS A 20 32.80 -4.31 2.44
CA HIS A 20 32.58 -4.53 3.87
C HIS A 20 32.56 -3.23 4.69
N ARG A 21 33.26 -2.19 4.28
CA ARG A 21 33.20 -0.87 4.94
C ARG A 21 31.91 -0.14 4.58
N LEU A 22 31.39 -0.27 3.36
CA LEU A 22 30.12 0.29 2.95
C LEU A 22 28.94 -0.42 3.62
N THR A 23 28.98 -1.76 3.71
CA THR A 23 27.95 -2.52 4.44
C THR A 23 27.98 -2.25 5.94
N ALA A 24 29.15 -2.11 6.56
CA ALA A 24 29.26 -1.73 7.96
C ALA A 24 28.81 -0.29 8.23
N ALA A 25 29.05 0.65 7.30
CA ALA A 25 28.57 2.02 7.39
C ALA A 25 27.06 2.11 7.21
N LEU A 26 26.49 1.33 6.28
CA LEU A 26 25.05 1.23 6.08
C LEU A 26 24.34 0.62 7.30
N LEU A 27 24.92 -0.45 7.87
CA LEU A 27 24.40 -1.08 9.09
C LEU A 27 24.48 -0.14 10.30
N ALA A 28 25.56 0.65 10.41
CA ALA A 28 25.71 1.65 11.45
C ALA A 28 24.74 2.84 11.27
N LEU A 29 24.41 3.21 10.02
CA LEU A 29 23.41 4.23 9.70
C LEU A 29 21.99 3.75 10.04
N VAL A 30 21.65 2.50 9.73
CA VAL A 30 20.37 1.88 10.08
C VAL A 30 20.24 1.72 11.60
N LEU A 31 21.32 1.32 12.31
CA LEU A 31 21.33 1.28 13.78
C LEU A 31 21.28 2.68 14.43
N ALA A 32 21.89 3.68 13.81
CA ALA A 32 21.78 5.06 14.29
C ALA A 32 20.40 5.68 14.02
N ALA A 33 19.75 5.31 12.90
CA ALA A 33 18.37 5.70 12.60
C ALA A 33 17.36 5.02 13.53
N SER A 34 17.61 3.77 13.95
CA SER A 34 16.78 3.08 14.94
C SER A 34 16.98 3.59 16.38
N ALA A 35 18.12 4.23 16.68
CA ALA A 35 18.39 4.86 17.98
C ALA A 35 17.96 6.33 18.05
N ALA A 36 17.66 6.96 16.92
CA ALA A 36 17.06 8.27 16.82
C ALA A 36 15.53 8.14 16.76
N LEU A 37 14.94 7.43 17.73
CA LEU A 37 13.55 7.75 18.08
C LEU A 37 13.56 9.23 18.47
N PRO A 38 12.72 10.08 17.85
CA PRO A 38 12.56 11.41 18.39
C PRO A 38 12.10 11.22 19.84
N VAL A 39 12.97 11.52 20.78
CA VAL A 39 12.54 11.87 22.12
C VAL A 39 11.71 13.12 21.89
N PHE A 40 10.42 12.92 21.69
CA PHE A 40 9.48 14.01 21.87
C PHE A 40 9.73 14.48 23.30
N ALA A 41 10.38 15.63 23.44
CA ALA A 41 10.39 16.37 24.69
C ALA A 41 8.90 16.44 25.06
N ALA A 42 8.53 15.69 26.08
CA ALA A 42 7.21 15.76 26.63
C ALA A 42 6.97 17.22 27.01
N ASP A 43 6.15 17.88 26.19
CA ASP A 43 5.50 19.10 26.63
C ASP A 43 4.66 18.66 27.81
N THR A 44 5.17 18.85 29.04
CA THR A 44 4.53 18.46 30.28
C THR A 44 3.41 19.44 30.64
N ALA A 45 2.49 19.65 29.71
CA ALA A 45 1.14 20.02 30.10
C ALA A 45 0.54 18.82 30.86
N PRO A 46 -0.16 19.02 31.98
CA PRO A 46 -0.79 17.92 32.71
C PRO A 46 -1.65 17.15 31.73
N THR A 47 -1.27 15.91 31.41
CA THR A 47 -2.05 15.02 30.55
C THR A 47 -3.36 14.80 31.28
N ASP A 48 -4.46 15.31 30.72
CA ASP A 48 -5.80 15.10 31.23
C ASP A 48 -6.08 13.61 31.08
N THR A 49 -5.84 12.87 32.16
CA THR A 49 -5.95 11.40 32.16
C THR A 49 -7.35 11.00 32.55
N ILE A 50 -7.97 10.16 31.72
CA ILE A 50 -9.31 9.66 31.89
C ILE A 50 -9.18 8.16 32.20
N TYR A 51 -9.83 7.72 33.29
CA TYR A 51 -9.89 6.33 33.65
C TYR A 51 -11.25 5.77 33.28
N ILE A 52 -11.29 4.61 32.64
CA ILE A 52 -12.49 3.87 32.31
C ILE A 52 -12.53 2.62 33.20
N ASN A 53 -13.48 2.57 34.14
CA ASN A 53 -13.69 1.50 35.09
C ASN A 53 -15.04 0.80 34.90
N SER A 54 -15.88 1.31 34.02
CA SER A 54 -17.22 0.80 33.78
C SER A 54 -17.70 1.06 32.38
N VAL A 55 -18.73 0.35 31.93
CA VAL A 55 -19.45 0.59 30.70
C VAL A 55 -19.97 2.04 30.62
N SER A 56 -20.46 2.58 31.76
CA SER A 56 -20.92 3.97 31.83
C SER A 56 -19.81 4.98 31.54
N ASP A 57 -18.57 4.73 32.05
CA ASP A 57 -17.42 5.59 31.76
C ASP A 57 -17.05 5.51 30.28
N LEU A 58 -17.09 4.31 29.70
CA LEU A 58 -16.81 4.07 28.30
C LEU A 58 -17.82 4.80 27.38
N LEU A 59 -19.11 4.73 27.71
CA LEU A 59 -20.16 5.45 26.96
C LEU A 59 -19.97 6.96 27.06
N ALA A 60 -19.68 7.47 28.28
CA ALA A 60 -19.43 8.90 28.48
C ALA A 60 -18.16 9.38 27.76
N PHE A 61 -17.16 8.54 27.65
CA PHE A 61 -15.97 8.80 26.83
C PHE A 61 -16.30 8.86 25.35
N ALA A 62 -17.04 7.86 24.84
CA ALA A 62 -17.43 7.82 23.44
C ALA A 62 -18.27 9.03 23.01
N ASP A 63 -19.24 9.44 23.85
CA ASP A 63 -20.06 10.61 23.63
C ASP A 63 -19.21 11.90 23.51
N LYS A 64 -18.24 12.07 24.41
CA LYS A 64 -17.35 13.23 24.38
C LYS A 64 -16.43 13.25 23.14
N CYS A 65 -16.06 12.11 22.61
CA CYS A 65 -15.28 12.00 21.38
C CYS A 65 -16.09 12.40 20.13
N GLY A 66 -17.41 12.55 20.25
CA GLY A 66 -18.26 13.16 19.21
C GLY A 66 -18.03 14.68 19.02
N PHE A 67 -17.35 15.34 19.96
CA PHE A 67 -16.98 16.75 19.86
C PHE A 67 -15.58 16.90 19.30
N ASP A 68 -15.45 17.72 18.27
CA ASP A 68 -14.20 17.94 17.54
C ASP A 68 -13.01 18.24 18.48
N GLN A 69 -11.91 17.54 18.27
CA GLN A 69 -10.64 17.66 18.98
C GLN A 69 -10.67 17.48 20.51
N TRP A 70 -11.82 17.08 21.10
CA TRP A 70 -11.89 16.92 22.55
C TRP A 70 -10.85 15.93 23.10
N SER A 71 -10.57 14.85 22.39
CA SER A 71 -9.65 13.80 22.80
C SER A 71 -8.17 14.13 22.61
N LYS A 72 -7.86 15.24 21.91
CA LYS A 72 -6.48 15.62 21.59
C LYS A 72 -5.65 15.90 22.85
N GLY A 73 -4.49 15.26 22.95
CA GLY A 73 -3.57 15.38 24.07
C GLY A 73 -4.04 14.67 25.36
N LYS A 74 -5.17 13.97 25.34
CA LYS A 74 -5.66 13.20 26.48
C LYS A 74 -5.11 11.79 26.47
N THR A 75 -4.91 11.25 27.68
CA THR A 75 -4.61 9.83 27.90
C THR A 75 -5.84 9.14 28.48
N VAL A 76 -6.31 8.10 27.82
CA VAL A 76 -7.44 7.27 28.29
C VAL A 76 -6.89 5.92 28.70
N ILE A 77 -7.25 5.46 29.89
CA ILE A 77 -6.72 4.23 30.50
C ILE A 77 -7.89 3.32 30.87
N LEU A 78 -7.96 2.16 30.23
CA LEU A 78 -8.89 1.10 30.61
C LEU A 78 -8.32 0.39 31.84
N GLN A 79 -9.16 0.21 32.89
CA GLN A 79 -8.74 -0.32 34.17
C GLN A 79 -9.25 -1.74 34.45
N GLU A 80 -10.28 -2.16 33.72
CA GLU A 80 -10.96 -3.47 33.92
C GLU A 80 -11.47 -3.98 32.56
N ASP A 81 -11.73 -5.28 32.50
CA ASP A 81 -12.42 -5.88 31.37
C ASP A 81 -13.89 -5.44 31.38
N LEU A 82 -14.42 -5.09 30.22
CA LEU A 82 -15.79 -4.63 30.07
C LEU A 82 -16.58 -5.53 29.12
N SER A 83 -17.83 -5.81 29.44
CA SER A 83 -18.79 -6.45 28.55
C SER A 83 -19.85 -5.44 28.13
N LEU A 84 -20.09 -5.32 26.82
CA LEU A 84 -21.16 -4.52 26.24
C LEU A 84 -22.44 -5.34 25.98
N GLU A 85 -22.59 -6.50 26.64
CA GLU A 85 -23.81 -7.29 26.57
C GLU A 85 -25.03 -6.42 26.93
N ASP A 86 -26.06 -6.50 26.10
CA ASP A 86 -27.28 -5.66 26.19
C ASP A 86 -27.04 -4.14 26.14
N THR A 87 -25.85 -3.70 25.69
CA THR A 87 -25.53 -2.28 25.55
C THR A 87 -25.51 -1.90 24.05
N GLU A 88 -26.32 -0.92 23.68
CA GLU A 88 -26.22 -0.33 22.35
C GLU A 88 -24.92 0.47 22.24
N TRP A 89 -24.03 0.01 21.36
CA TRP A 89 -22.74 0.64 21.12
C TRP A 89 -22.70 1.30 19.77
N ALA A 90 -22.26 2.55 19.74
CA ALA A 90 -21.89 3.26 18.51
C ALA A 90 -20.37 3.49 18.47
N PRO A 91 -19.73 3.52 17.29
CA PRO A 91 -18.30 3.81 17.17
C PRO A 91 -17.89 5.07 17.94
N VAL A 92 -16.72 5.05 18.58
CA VAL A 92 -16.04 6.29 18.96
C VAL A 92 -15.77 7.08 17.67
N ALA A 93 -16.47 8.18 17.45
CA ALA A 93 -16.56 8.84 16.13
C ALA A 93 -15.18 9.24 15.59
N SER A 94 -14.36 9.92 16.42
CA SER A 94 -13.00 10.35 16.09
C SER A 94 -12.16 10.39 17.36
N PHE A 95 -10.92 9.91 17.28
CA PHE A 95 -10.02 9.86 18.42
C PHE A 95 -8.60 10.32 18.05
N SER A 96 -8.07 11.30 18.77
CA SER A 96 -6.74 11.89 18.58
C SER A 96 -5.85 11.87 19.84
N GLY A 97 -6.30 11.17 20.90
CA GLY A 97 -5.57 10.98 22.15
C GLY A 97 -4.72 9.70 22.18
N ALA A 98 -4.28 9.31 23.37
CA ALA A 98 -3.63 8.02 23.62
C ALA A 98 -4.59 7.09 24.41
N PHE A 99 -5.06 6.01 23.80
CA PHE A 99 -5.87 5.00 24.46
C PHE A 99 -5.00 3.81 24.89
N LYS A 100 -4.93 3.56 26.18
CA LYS A 100 -4.18 2.46 26.79
C LYS A 100 -5.15 1.39 27.31
N GLY A 101 -5.21 0.27 26.61
CA GLY A 101 -6.02 -0.87 27.00
C GLY A 101 -5.49 -1.64 28.20
N ASN A 102 -4.17 -1.49 28.53
CA ASN A 102 -3.50 -2.18 29.64
C ASN A 102 -3.65 -3.72 29.63
N GLY A 103 -3.87 -4.31 28.46
CA GLY A 103 -4.13 -5.74 28.29
C GLY A 103 -5.57 -6.15 28.58
N HIS A 104 -6.46 -5.21 28.90
CA HIS A 104 -7.87 -5.48 29.13
C HIS A 104 -8.65 -5.75 27.84
N THR A 105 -9.80 -6.38 28.02
CA THR A 105 -10.72 -6.78 26.95
C THR A 105 -12.03 -5.99 27.04
N ILE A 106 -12.52 -5.50 25.90
CA ILE A 106 -13.90 -5.06 25.73
C ILE A 106 -14.60 -6.09 24.85
N SER A 107 -15.59 -6.80 25.42
CA SER A 107 -16.32 -7.86 24.74
C SER A 107 -17.74 -7.45 24.37
N ASP A 108 -18.40 -8.30 23.59
CA ASP A 108 -19.81 -8.18 23.20
C ASP A 108 -20.12 -6.94 22.37
N VAL A 109 -19.08 -6.47 21.64
CA VAL A 109 -19.24 -5.33 20.71
C VAL A 109 -20.09 -5.76 19.53
N SER A 110 -21.18 -5.02 19.27
CA SER A 110 -22.08 -5.25 18.14
C SER A 110 -22.27 -3.95 17.36
N LEU A 111 -21.70 -3.88 16.15
CA LEU A 111 -21.78 -2.73 15.24
C LEU A 111 -22.53 -3.14 13.96
N VAL A 112 -23.86 -3.14 14.05
CA VAL A 112 -24.77 -3.53 12.94
C VAL A 112 -25.57 -2.35 12.39
N GLY A 113 -25.38 -1.14 12.92
CA GLY A 113 -26.00 0.10 12.46
C GLY A 113 -25.34 0.67 11.21
N ALA A 114 -25.94 1.75 10.67
CA ALA A 114 -25.39 2.47 9.50
C ALA A 114 -24.22 3.38 9.92
N TYR A 115 -23.06 2.82 10.12
CA TYR A 115 -21.83 3.52 10.49
C TYR A 115 -20.86 3.58 9.31
N SER A 116 -20.20 4.73 9.10
CA SER A 116 -19.19 4.91 8.06
C SER A 116 -18.16 5.98 8.47
N PRO A 117 -16.88 5.65 8.61
CA PRO A 117 -16.33 4.28 8.63
C PRO A 117 -16.75 3.52 9.90
N ALA A 118 -16.84 2.18 9.82
CA ALA A 118 -17.26 1.32 10.91
C ALA A 118 -16.06 0.67 11.61
N GLY A 119 -16.05 0.68 12.92
CA GLY A 119 -15.04 0.06 13.79
C GLY A 119 -15.35 0.43 15.25
N PHE A 120 -14.69 -0.21 16.23
CA PHE A 120 -14.83 0.23 17.62
C PHE A 120 -14.50 1.72 17.76
N PHE A 121 -13.43 2.16 17.09
CA PHE A 121 -13.17 3.55 16.75
C PHE A 121 -13.49 3.76 15.26
N GLY A 122 -14.30 4.78 14.96
CA GLY A 122 -14.60 5.16 13.58
C GLY A 122 -13.33 5.66 12.88
N ILE A 123 -12.72 6.72 13.42
CA ILE A 123 -11.50 7.33 12.90
C ILE A 123 -10.47 7.45 14.05
N LEU A 124 -9.28 6.94 13.80
CA LEU A 124 -8.09 7.26 14.61
C LEU A 124 -7.30 8.34 13.89
N GLU A 125 -7.27 9.52 14.47
CA GLU A 125 -6.63 10.70 13.88
C GLU A 125 -5.10 10.66 13.93
N GLU A 126 -4.47 11.48 13.13
CA GLU A 126 -3.02 11.66 13.15
C GLU A 126 -2.53 12.12 14.54
N GLY A 127 -1.51 11.44 15.06
CA GLY A 127 -1.00 11.62 16.43
C GLY A 127 -1.81 10.89 17.50
N GLY A 128 -2.96 10.32 17.17
CA GLY A 128 -3.72 9.41 18.03
C GLY A 128 -3.04 8.04 18.15
N SER A 129 -3.24 7.36 19.27
CA SER A 129 -2.71 6.01 19.47
C SER A 129 -3.64 5.11 20.26
N ILE A 130 -3.65 3.82 19.92
CA ILE A 130 -4.34 2.76 20.64
C ILE A 130 -3.33 1.66 20.93
N GLN A 131 -3.18 1.28 22.17
CA GLN A 131 -2.23 0.24 22.56
C GLN A 131 -2.77 -0.74 23.58
N ASP A 132 -2.29 -1.99 23.53
CA ASP A 132 -2.53 -3.05 24.50
C ASP A 132 -4.04 -3.30 24.77
N LEU A 133 -4.86 -3.28 23.70
CA LEU A 133 -6.32 -3.42 23.78
C LEU A 133 -6.79 -4.68 23.05
N THR A 134 -7.68 -5.44 23.68
CA THR A 134 -8.41 -6.53 23.02
C THR A 134 -9.87 -6.14 22.85
N ILE A 135 -10.40 -6.27 21.62
CA ILE A 135 -11.82 -6.12 21.31
C ILE A 135 -12.37 -7.45 20.82
N LYS A 136 -13.56 -7.83 21.33
CA LYS A 136 -14.30 -9.01 20.86
C LYS A 136 -15.70 -8.61 20.41
N GLY A 137 -16.09 -9.02 19.20
CA GLY A 137 -17.44 -8.69 18.73
C GLY A 137 -17.67 -8.88 17.23
N VAL A 138 -18.73 -8.22 16.75
CA VAL A 138 -19.15 -8.25 15.35
C VAL A 138 -19.22 -6.82 14.81
N VAL A 139 -18.60 -6.62 13.65
CA VAL A 139 -18.72 -5.39 12.86
C VAL A 139 -19.33 -5.76 11.51
N ASN A 140 -20.61 -5.47 11.36
CA ASN A 140 -21.39 -5.72 10.14
C ASN A 140 -22.30 -4.52 9.89
N PRO A 141 -21.74 -3.38 9.41
CA PRO A 141 -22.51 -2.16 9.23
C PRO A 141 -23.58 -2.33 8.17
N ALA A 142 -24.79 -1.84 8.48
CA ALA A 142 -25.92 -1.87 7.57
C ALA A 142 -25.80 -0.81 6.45
N GLY A 143 -26.36 -1.12 5.29
CA GLY A 143 -26.42 -0.20 4.15
C GLY A 143 -25.24 -0.34 3.19
N THR A 144 -24.92 0.74 2.49
CA THR A 144 -23.81 0.79 1.50
C THR A 144 -22.49 1.23 2.13
N GLN A 145 -22.22 0.78 3.34
CA GLN A 145 -21.00 1.16 4.07
C GLN A 145 -19.79 0.46 3.47
N LYS A 146 -18.78 1.24 3.19
CA LYS A 146 -17.67 0.82 2.35
C LYS A 146 -16.49 0.33 3.17
N THR A 147 -16.22 0.96 4.33
CA THR A 147 -15.03 0.73 5.13
C THR A 147 -15.40 0.16 6.49
N ALA A 148 -14.90 -1.05 6.81
CA ALA A 148 -15.14 -1.73 8.08
C ALA A 148 -13.86 -2.35 8.64
N GLY A 149 -13.57 -2.06 9.92
CA GLY A 149 -12.49 -2.66 10.68
C GLY A 149 -12.95 -3.09 12.07
N GLY A 150 -12.41 -4.16 12.60
CA GLY A 150 -12.80 -4.62 13.94
C GLY A 150 -12.47 -3.60 15.04
N LEU A 151 -11.29 -3.04 14.98
CA LEU A 151 -10.80 -2.04 15.93
C LEU A 151 -11.00 -0.61 15.43
N VAL A 152 -10.59 -0.31 14.22
CA VAL A 152 -10.64 1.05 13.65
C VAL A 152 -11.19 1.00 12.23
N GLY A 153 -12.13 1.87 11.92
CA GLY A 153 -12.63 2.03 10.55
C GLY A 153 -11.55 2.63 9.64
N THR A 154 -11.08 3.86 9.95
CA THR A 154 -10.00 4.53 9.21
C THR A 154 -8.90 4.99 10.17
N ASN A 155 -7.66 4.58 9.89
CA ASN A 155 -6.50 4.83 10.74
C ASN A 155 -5.52 5.83 10.10
N TYR A 156 -5.31 6.97 10.75
CA TYR A 156 -4.21 7.92 10.48
C TYR A 156 -3.14 7.90 11.58
N GLY A 157 -3.41 7.22 12.70
CA GLY A 157 -2.59 7.19 13.91
C GLY A 157 -1.78 5.90 14.05
N THR A 158 -1.55 5.50 15.30
CA THR A 158 -0.70 4.35 15.62
C THR A 158 -1.47 3.31 16.45
N ILE A 159 -1.46 2.06 16.00
CA ILE A 159 -2.06 0.92 16.68
C ILE A 159 -0.94 -0.04 17.06
N ILE A 160 -0.82 -0.37 18.37
CA ILE A 160 0.27 -1.21 18.89
C ILE A 160 -0.29 -2.30 19.78
N ASN A 161 0.14 -3.56 19.55
CA ASN A 161 -0.16 -4.70 20.40
C ASN A 161 -1.67 -4.84 20.70
N CYS A 162 -2.51 -4.65 19.68
CA CYS A 162 -3.95 -4.77 19.80
C CYS A 162 -4.46 -6.07 19.18
N THR A 163 -5.58 -6.58 19.70
CA THR A 163 -6.22 -7.79 19.17
C THR A 163 -7.69 -7.53 18.89
N PHE A 164 -8.18 -8.01 17.75
CA PHE A 164 -9.61 -8.15 17.51
C PHE A 164 -9.96 -9.61 17.26
N SER A 165 -11.03 -10.08 17.89
CA SER A 165 -11.60 -11.42 17.73
C SER A 165 -13.09 -11.34 17.43
N GLY A 166 -13.56 -12.11 16.46
CA GLY A 166 -14.98 -12.17 16.09
C GLY A 166 -15.20 -12.14 14.59
N ALA A 167 -16.06 -11.26 14.11
CA ALA A 167 -16.38 -11.17 12.68
C ALA A 167 -16.41 -9.72 12.19
N VAL A 168 -15.91 -9.51 10.98
CA VAL A 168 -15.97 -8.23 10.26
C VAL A 168 -16.53 -8.49 8.87
N HIS A 169 -17.58 -7.74 8.52
CA HIS A 169 -18.11 -7.70 7.16
C HIS A 169 -18.07 -6.27 6.64
N GLY A 170 -17.56 -6.07 5.42
CA GLY A 170 -17.54 -4.77 4.74
C GLY A 170 -17.59 -4.94 3.24
N GLU A 171 -18.22 -4.00 2.53
CA GLU A 171 -18.44 -4.17 1.09
C GLU A 171 -17.20 -3.80 0.25
N GLU A 172 -16.49 -2.72 0.58
CA GLU A 172 -15.37 -2.25 -0.23
C GLU A 172 -13.99 -2.40 0.45
N GLU A 173 -13.86 -2.06 1.74
CA GLU A 173 -12.61 -2.12 2.47
C GLU A 173 -12.86 -2.78 3.82
N ALA A 174 -12.65 -4.10 3.87
CA ALA A 174 -12.88 -4.88 5.09
C ALA A 174 -11.56 -5.40 5.66
N GLY A 175 -11.28 -5.08 6.91
CA GLY A 175 -10.09 -5.56 7.62
C GLY A 175 -10.38 -6.06 9.02
N GLY A 176 -9.72 -7.13 9.42
CA GLY A 176 -9.93 -7.70 10.74
C GLY A 176 -9.59 -6.76 11.90
N LEU A 177 -8.63 -5.87 11.70
CA LEU A 177 -8.32 -4.78 12.63
C LEU A 177 -8.76 -3.43 12.07
N VAL A 178 -8.41 -3.12 10.85
CA VAL A 178 -8.57 -1.78 10.28
C VAL A 178 -9.19 -1.88 8.88
N GLY A 179 -10.23 -1.11 8.61
CA GLY A 179 -10.80 -1.03 7.28
C GLY A 179 -9.83 -0.38 6.30
N ARG A 180 -9.38 0.83 6.61
CA ARG A 180 -8.43 1.61 5.81
C ARG A 180 -7.31 2.17 6.65
N ASN A 181 -6.06 1.89 6.28
CA ASN A 181 -4.87 2.43 6.90
C ASN A 181 -4.26 3.49 6.00
N GLU A 182 -4.31 4.73 6.40
CA GLU A 182 -3.84 5.88 5.63
C GLU A 182 -2.32 6.04 5.68
N THR A 183 -1.75 6.93 4.89
CA THR A 183 -0.29 7.08 4.71
C THR A 183 0.47 7.38 6.01
N SER A 184 -0.11 8.11 6.96
CA SER A 184 0.46 8.34 8.29
C SER A 184 0.19 7.18 9.26
N GLY A 185 -0.72 6.26 8.92
CA GLY A 185 -1.17 5.17 9.77
C GLY A 185 -0.12 4.08 9.96
N THR A 186 0.07 3.65 11.19
CA THR A 186 0.96 2.54 11.55
C THR A 186 0.22 1.50 12.36
N ILE A 187 0.39 0.22 11.99
CA ILE A 187 -0.14 -0.92 12.75
C ILE A 187 1.04 -1.83 13.09
N ASP A 188 1.31 -1.96 14.37
CA ASP A 188 2.49 -2.65 14.88
C ASP A 188 2.10 -3.78 15.83
N HIS A 189 2.73 -4.96 15.69
CA HIS A 189 2.62 -6.13 16.55
C HIS A 189 1.18 -6.49 16.98
N SER A 190 0.21 -6.27 16.07
CA SER A 190 -1.22 -6.47 16.36
C SER A 190 -1.75 -7.75 15.72
N THR A 191 -2.81 -8.32 16.29
CA THR A 191 -3.32 -9.62 15.89
C THR A 191 -4.79 -9.55 15.51
N SER A 192 -5.14 -10.13 14.36
CA SER A 192 -6.52 -10.41 14.00
C SER A 192 -6.84 -11.90 14.17
N ARG A 193 -7.94 -12.16 14.87
CA ARG A 193 -8.59 -13.47 15.03
C ARG A 193 -10.01 -13.43 14.46
N ALA A 194 -10.25 -12.49 13.59
CA ALA A 194 -11.55 -12.28 12.99
C ALA A 194 -11.76 -13.14 11.74
N MET A 195 -12.98 -13.60 11.58
CA MET A 195 -13.47 -13.97 10.25
C MET A 195 -13.83 -12.70 9.50
N VAL A 196 -13.15 -12.45 8.35
CA VAL A 196 -13.35 -11.24 7.57
C VAL A 196 -13.99 -11.60 6.23
N SER A 197 -15.05 -10.89 5.87
CA SER A 197 -15.70 -11.06 4.57
C SER A 197 -15.98 -9.70 3.90
N GLY A 198 -15.85 -9.68 2.57
CA GLY A 198 -16.10 -8.48 1.78
C GLY A 198 -16.03 -8.74 0.29
N ALA A 199 -16.52 -7.80 -0.51
CA ALA A 199 -16.50 -7.89 -1.97
C ALA A 199 -15.19 -7.36 -2.57
N TYR A 200 -14.64 -6.28 -2.02
CA TYR A 200 -13.41 -5.65 -2.52
C TYR A 200 -12.45 -5.38 -1.36
N ALA A 201 -11.16 -5.33 -1.65
CA ALA A 201 -10.09 -4.99 -0.71
C ALA A 201 -10.32 -5.60 0.69
N THR A 202 -10.37 -6.93 0.76
CA THR A 202 -10.64 -7.67 2.00
C THR A 202 -9.35 -8.26 2.55
N GLY A 203 -8.97 -7.88 3.78
CA GLY A 203 -7.73 -8.34 4.41
C GLY A 203 -7.89 -8.79 5.85
N GLY A 204 -7.06 -9.75 6.26
CA GLY A 204 -7.10 -10.27 7.63
C GLY A 204 -6.72 -9.22 8.69
N ILE A 205 -5.87 -8.27 8.35
CA ILE A 205 -5.49 -7.13 9.21
C ILE A 205 -6.12 -5.84 8.67
N VAL A 206 -5.93 -5.53 7.38
CA VAL A 206 -6.36 -4.26 6.78
C VAL A 206 -7.06 -4.51 5.46
N GLY A 207 -8.18 -3.83 5.20
CA GLY A 207 -8.80 -3.81 3.89
C GLY A 207 -7.89 -3.15 2.85
N TYR A 208 -7.63 -1.86 2.99
CA TYR A 208 -6.71 -1.11 2.15
C TYR A 208 -5.61 -0.41 2.95
N ASN A 209 -4.36 -0.73 2.63
CA ASN A 209 -3.18 -0.18 3.29
C ASN A 209 -2.44 0.81 2.40
N LEU A 210 -2.29 2.05 2.88
CA LEU A 210 -1.42 3.08 2.33
C LEU A 210 -0.23 3.40 3.26
N GLY A 211 -0.32 3.00 4.53
CA GLY A 211 0.67 3.25 5.58
C GLY A 211 1.59 2.06 5.83
N VAL A 212 1.89 1.82 7.10
CA VAL A 212 2.83 0.77 7.54
C VAL A 212 2.12 -0.30 8.37
N ILE A 213 2.33 -1.56 8.00
CA ILE A 213 1.96 -2.74 8.78
C ILE A 213 3.26 -3.48 9.12
N THR A 214 3.55 -3.70 10.38
CA THR A 214 4.75 -4.40 10.80
C THR A 214 4.50 -5.36 11.96
N GLY A 215 5.11 -6.56 11.91
CA GLY A 215 5.01 -7.56 12.98
C GLY A 215 3.60 -8.09 13.26
N CYS A 216 2.64 -7.86 12.38
CA CYS A 216 1.24 -8.23 12.59
C CYS A 216 0.96 -9.69 12.24
N THR A 217 -0.05 -10.27 12.88
CA THR A 217 -0.45 -11.66 12.65
C THR A 217 -1.95 -11.78 12.39
N ASN A 218 -2.31 -12.41 11.29
CA ASN A 218 -3.68 -12.86 11.05
C ASN A 218 -3.78 -14.36 11.27
N VAL A 219 -4.76 -14.77 12.08
CA VAL A 219 -5.12 -16.20 12.29
C VAL A 219 -6.56 -16.50 11.88
N GLY A 220 -7.34 -15.46 11.58
CA GLY A 220 -8.72 -15.59 11.14
C GLY A 220 -8.84 -15.88 9.64
N ALA A 221 -9.96 -16.45 9.21
CA ALA A 221 -10.27 -16.71 7.83
C ALA A 221 -10.67 -15.43 7.09
N VAL A 222 -10.26 -15.30 5.82
CA VAL A 222 -10.55 -14.12 4.98
C VAL A 222 -11.22 -14.56 3.69
N ASN A 223 -12.47 -14.15 3.48
CA ASN A 223 -13.26 -14.61 2.31
C ASN A 223 -13.11 -16.12 2.08
N SER A 224 -13.21 -16.91 3.14
CA SER A 224 -13.04 -18.36 3.11
C SER A 224 -14.25 -19.05 3.72
N GLU A 225 -14.38 -20.36 3.49
CA GLU A 225 -15.49 -21.14 4.04
C GLU A 225 -15.46 -21.07 5.56
N TYR A 226 -16.67 -20.92 6.15
CA TYR A 226 -16.84 -20.91 7.60
C TYR A 226 -16.34 -22.22 8.19
N GLN A 227 -15.32 -22.15 9.04
CA GLN A 227 -14.90 -23.27 9.88
C GLN A 227 -15.08 -22.87 11.35
N GLU A 228 -15.98 -23.53 12.05
CA GLU A 228 -16.28 -23.28 13.46
C GLU A 228 -15.02 -23.40 14.35
N SER A 229 -14.04 -24.20 13.93
CA SER A 229 -12.74 -24.38 14.59
C SER A 229 -11.75 -23.21 14.40
N ALA A 230 -11.99 -22.34 13.43
CA ALA A 230 -11.11 -21.21 13.14
C ALA A 230 -11.47 -19.94 13.92
N LEU A 231 -12.67 -19.89 14.51
CA LEU A 231 -13.09 -18.79 15.37
C LEU A 231 -12.64 -19.06 16.80
N ASP A 232 -11.90 -18.14 17.39
CA ASP A 232 -11.73 -18.10 18.85
C ASP A 232 -13.04 -17.61 19.47
N MET A 233 -13.94 -18.59 19.63
CA MET A 233 -15.31 -18.37 20.08
C MET A 233 -15.42 -18.35 21.61
N GLU A 234 -14.30 -18.51 22.31
CA GLU A 234 -14.27 -18.46 23.77
C GLU A 234 -14.62 -17.05 24.24
N GLY A 235 -15.83 -16.87 24.75
CA GLY A 235 -16.33 -15.61 25.28
C GLY A 235 -17.21 -14.79 24.34
N LEU A 236 -17.61 -15.31 23.16
CA LEU A 236 -18.70 -14.69 22.40
C LEU A 236 -20.05 -15.19 22.91
N PRO A 237 -21.02 -14.30 23.24
CA PRO A 237 -22.37 -14.69 23.58
C PRO A 237 -23.02 -15.53 22.49
N ALA A 238 -23.85 -16.48 22.87
CA ALA A 238 -24.57 -17.34 21.94
C ALA A 238 -25.40 -16.54 20.91
N THR A 239 -25.90 -15.36 21.28
CA THR A 239 -26.65 -14.45 20.42
C THR A 239 -25.77 -13.83 19.31
N LEU A 240 -24.52 -13.46 19.61
CA LEU A 240 -23.57 -12.98 18.62
C LEU A 240 -23.08 -14.12 17.73
N LEU A 241 -22.90 -15.30 18.30
CA LEU A 241 -22.57 -16.49 17.55
C LEU A 241 -23.66 -16.87 16.54
N GLU A 242 -24.92 -16.79 16.92
CA GLU A 242 -26.05 -17.01 16.01
C GLU A 242 -26.12 -15.91 14.93
N LEU A 243 -25.79 -14.65 15.26
CA LEU A 243 -25.71 -13.56 14.29
C LEU A 243 -24.60 -13.82 13.28
N VAL A 244 -23.41 -14.20 13.74
CA VAL A 244 -22.28 -14.59 12.88
C VAL A 244 -22.67 -15.77 11.99
N LYS A 245 -23.29 -16.80 12.54
CA LYS A 245 -23.75 -17.97 11.78
C LYS A 245 -24.83 -17.61 10.76
N LYS A 246 -25.76 -16.74 11.14
CA LYS A 246 -26.88 -16.34 10.28
C LYS A 246 -26.44 -15.37 9.18
N ASP A 247 -25.76 -14.29 9.55
CA ASP A 247 -25.42 -13.24 8.59
C ASP A 247 -24.23 -13.64 7.70
N MET A 248 -23.28 -14.41 8.21
CA MET A 248 -22.13 -14.87 7.44
C MET A 248 -22.33 -16.26 6.80
N GLY A 249 -23.19 -17.11 7.37
CA GLY A 249 -23.48 -18.45 6.83
C GLY A 249 -24.53 -18.45 5.73
N ASP A 250 -25.60 -17.68 5.88
CA ASP A 250 -26.70 -17.61 4.90
C ASP A 250 -26.39 -16.66 3.74
N ASP A 251 -25.70 -15.54 4.00
CA ASP A 251 -25.26 -14.62 2.95
C ASP A 251 -24.10 -15.18 2.12
N LEU A 252 -23.21 -15.97 2.70
CA LEU A 252 -22.13 -16.62 1.98
C LEU A 252 -22.62 -17.61 0.93
N SER A 253 -23.74 -18.30 1.17
CA SER A 253 -24.32 -19.22 0.20
C SER A 253 -25.12 -18.51 -0.90
N ASN A 254 -25.66 -17.32 -0.64
CA ASN A 254 -26.53 -16.57 -1.56
C ASN A 254 -25.88 -15.34 -2.20
N ASN A 255 -24.84 -14.78 -1.57
CA ASN A 255 -24.11 -13.58 -2.02
C ASN A 255 -22.61 -13.81 -2.19
N ILE A 256 -22.16 -15.03 -2.48
CA ILE A 256 -20.83 -15.18 -3.10
C ILE A 256 -20.94 -14.42 -4.42
N SER A 257 -20.79 -13.12 -4.33
CA SER A 257 -20.75 -12.29 -5.51
C SER A 257 -19.57 -12.82 -6.33
N ASN A 258 -19.82 -13.17 -7.58
CA ASN A 258 -18.78 -13.58 -8.54
C ASN A 258 -17.70 -12.49 -8.71
N VAL A 259 -17.66 -11.49 -7.86
CA VAL A 259 -16.91 -10.23 -7.94
C VAL A 259 -16.02 -10.02 -6.71
N SER A 260 -15.75 -11.05 -5.88
CA SER A 260 -14.72 -10.88 -4.84
C SER A 260 -13.38 -10.59 -5.51
N SER A 261 -12.76 -9.45 -5.16
CA SER A 261 -11.44 -9.07 -5.66
C SER A 261 -10.56 -8.48 -4.57
N ASP A 262 -9.24 -8.59 -4.78
CA ASP A 262 -8.23 -8.04 -3.88
C ASP A 262 -8.38 -8.59 -2.45
N THR A 263 -8.28 -9.92 -2.31
CA THR A 263 -8.37 -10.61 -1.03
C THR A 263 -7.00 -11.06 -0.54
N GLY A 264 -6.60 -10.69 0.68
CA GLY A 264 -5.31 -11.04 1.24
C GLY A 264 -5.33 -11.41 2.72
N GLY A 265 -4.42 -12.29 3.13
CA GLY A 265 -4.33 -12.73 4.52
C GLY A 265 -3.93 -11.61 5.49
N ILE A 266 -3.20 -10.59 5.04
CA ILE A 266 -2.85 -9.40 5.80
C ILE A 266 -3.59 -8.18 5.25
N ALA A 267 -3.46 -7.87 3.97
CA ALA A 267 -4.14 -6.74 3.37
C ALA A 267 -4.87 -7.16 2.09
N GLY A 268 -6.08 -6.65 1.87
CA GLY A 268 -6.77 -6.82 0.60
C GLY A 268 -6.01 -6.13 -0.52
N ARG A 269 -5.76 -4.85 -0.36
CA ARG A 269 -4.93 -4.04 -1.24
C ARG A 269 -3.86 -3.28 -0.45
N SER A 270 -2.66 -3.11 -1.02
CA SER A 270 -1.60 -2.34 -0.38
C SER A 270 -0.78 -1.55 -1.38
N SER A 271 -0.70 -0.23 -1.17
CA SER A 271 0.28 0.67 -1.77
C SER A 271 1.34 1.13 -0.76
N GLY A 272 1.20 0.71 0.51
CA GLY A 272 2.13 1.00 1.61
C GLY A 272 3.11 -0.14 1.87
N LEU A 273 3.60 -0.22 3.10
CA LEU A 273 4.60 -1.20 3.55
C LEU A 273 3.93 -2.33 4.35
N ILE A 274 4.28 -3.58 4.06
CA ILE A 274 3.92 -4.75 4.88
C ILE A 274 5.21 -5.48 5.24
N LEU A 275 5.59 -5.40 6.51
CA LEU A 275 6.87 -5.88 7.00
C LEU A 275 6.69 -6.96 8.07
N SER A 276 7.49 -8.02 8.01
CA SER A 276 7.64 -9.02 9.07
C SER A 276 6.31 -9.56 9.63
N SER A 277 5.27 -9.62 8.78
CA SER A 277 3.92 -10.00 9.18
C SER A 277 3.58 -11.42 8.74
N ALA A 278 2.68 -12.09 9.45
CA ALA A 278 2.36 -13.48 9.21
C ALA A 278 0.85 -13.73 9.04
N ASN A 279 0.50 -14.54 8.07
CA ASN A 279 -0.86 -15.07 7.91
C ASN A 279 -0.88 -16.57 8.18
N ALA A 280 -1.76 -17.01 9.08
CA ALA A 280 -2.06 -18.41 9.35
C ALA A 280 -3.51 -18.79 9.00
N GLY A 281 -4.36 -17.80 8.70
CA GLY A 281 -5.76 -18.02 8.32
C GLY A 281 -5.90 -18.39 6.84
N ASP A 282 -6.94 -19.13 6.52
CA ASP A 282 -7.28 -19.46 5.13
C ASP A 282 -7.81 -18.24 4.38
N VAL A 283 -7.49 -18.13 3.10
CA VAL A 283 -7.78 -16.96 2.25
C VAL A 283 -8.45 -17.39 0.96
N GLY A 284 -9.62 -16.82 0.71
CA GLY A 284 -10.37 -16.98 -0.53
C GLY A 284 -11.22 -18.26 -0.59
N TYR A 285 -12.17 -18.26 -1.54
CA TYR A 285 -13.04 -19.40 -1.84
C TYR A 285 -12.52 -20.18 -3.05
N ALA A 286 -12.73 -21.49 -3.04
CA ALA A 286 -12.40 -22.32 -4.19
C ALA A 286 -13.15 -21.82 -5.45
N HIS A 287 -12.41 -21.57 -6.53
CA HIS A 287 -12.94 -21.16 -7.83
C HIS A 287 -13.66 -19.79 -7.87
N VAL A 288 -13.57 -18.97 -6.82
CA VAL A 288 -14.17 -17.64 -6.72
C VAL A 288 -13.09 -16.60 -6.40
N GLY A 289 -13.27 -15.38 -6.90
CA GLY A 289 -12.40 -14.26 -6.59
C GLY A 289 -11.21 -14.09 -7.54
N TYR A 290 -10.74 -12.84 -7.57
CA TYR A 290 -9.60 -12.39 -8.35
C TYR A 290 -8.59 -11.71 -7.42
N ASN A 291 -7.30 -11.78 -7.77
CA ASN A 291 -6.23 -11.21 -6.98
C ASN A 291 -6.28 -11.70 -5.52
N VAL A 292 -6.08 -13.01 -5.35
CA VAL A 292 -6.13 -13.64 -4.03
C VAL A 292 -4.72 -14.00 -3.59
N GLY A 293 -4.26 -13.45 -2.48
CA GLY A 293 -2.91 -13.67 -1.99
C GLY A 293 -2.83 -14.01 -0.51
N GLY A 294 -1.88 -14.87 -0.14
CA GLY A 294 -1.71 -15.29 1.25
C GLY A 294 -1.29 -14.15 2.20
N ILE A 295 -0.69 -13.08 1.67
CA ILE A 295 -0.37 -11.85 2.40
C ILE A 295 -1.19 -10.70 1.85
N VAL A 296 -1.17 -10.47 0.54
CA VAL A 296 -1.89 -9.34 -0.06
C VAL A 296 -2.60 -9.76 -1.34
N GLY A 297 -3.84 -9.31 -1.52
CA GLY A 297 -4.59 -9.55 -2.75
C GLY A 297 -3.95 -8.84 -3.93
N ARG A 298 -3.82 -7.54 -3.87
CA ARG A 298 -3.17 -6.69 -4.87
C ARG A 298 -2.20 -5.70 -4.22
N THR A 299 -1.01 -5.54 -4.80
CA THR A 299 -0.03 -4.58 -4.29
C THR A 299 0.76 -3.90 -5.39
N ASP A 300 1.02 -2.62 -5.18
CA ASP A 300 2.05 -1.79 -5.79
C ASP A 300 3.05 -1.27 -4.73
N GLY A 301 2.88 -1.67 -3.46
CA GLY A 301 3.75 -1.34 -2.32
C GLY A 301 4.84 -2.38 -2.07
N LEU A 302 5.54 -2.25 -0.94
CA LEU A 302 6.63 -3.15 -0.52
C LEU A 302 6.14 -4.20 0.46
N ILE A 303 6.48 -5.47 0.18
CA ILE A 303 6.30 -6.60 1.10
C ILE A 303 7.68 -7.18 1.43
N SER A 304 8.02 -7.28 2.72
CA SER A 304 9.30 -7.82 3.15
C SER A 304 9.19 -8.64 4.43
N GLY A 305 9.86 -9.80 4.47
CA GLY A 305 9.92 -10.66 5.66
C GLY A 305 8.58 -11.29 6.07
N CYS A 306 7.59 -11.32 5.18
CA CYS A 306 6.26 -11.86 5.48
C CYS A 306 6.17 -13.35 5.21
N VAL A 307 5.31 -14.04 5.97
CA VAL A 307 5.09 -15.49 5.88
C VAL A 307 3.61 -15.80 5.77
N ASN A 308 3.24 -16.65 4.80
CA ASN A 308 1.90 -17.24 4.73
C ASN A 308 1.95 -18.73 5.05
N GLN A 309 1.09 -19.18 5.95
CA GLN A 309 0.89 -20.58 6.33
C GLN A 309 -0.53 -21.06 6.01
N GLY A 310 -1.46 -20.14 5.75
CA GLY A 310 -2.85 -20.45 5.41
C GLY A 310 -3.01 -20.97 3.99
N LEU A 311 -4.08 -21.71 3.74
CA LEU A 311 -4.49 -22.12 2.43
C LEU A 311 -4.97 -20.91 1.62
N VAL A 312 -4.54 -20.80 0.36
CA VAL A 312 -4.98 -19.74 -0.56
C VAL A 312 -5.75 -20.32 -1.70
N GLN A 313 -6.99 -19.88 -1.89
CA GLN A 313 -7.90 -20.36 -2.92
C GLN A 313 -8.47 -19.16 -3.70
N GLY A 314 -8.76 -19.37 -4.97
CA GLY A 314 -9.32 -18.32 -5.82
C GLY A 314 -9.61 -18.82 -7.23
N ARG A 315 -10.11 -17.94 -8.09
CA ARG A 315 -10.40 -18.23 -9.48
C ARG A 315 -9.25 -17.83 -10.41
N LYS A 316 -8.66 -16.64 -10.18
CA LYS A 316 -7.64 -16.07 -11.06
C LYS A 316 -6.71 -15.16 -10.26
N ASP A 317 -5.45 -15.10 -10.69
CA ASP A 317 -4.41 -14.32 -10.04
C ASP A 317 -4.29 -14.70 -8.56
N VAL A 318 -3.95 -15.98 -8.32
CA VAL A 318 -3.84 -16.58 -6.98
C VAL A 318 -2.39 -16.84 -6.66
N GLY A 319 -1.91 -16.29 -5.55
CA GLY A 319 -0.53 -16.42 -5.13
C GLY A 319 -0.35 -16.68 -3.64
N GLY A 320 0.67 -17.46 -3.28
CA GLY A 320 0.97 -17.76 -1.88
C GLY A 320 1.35 -16.54 -1.04
N ILE A 321 1.80 -15.46 -1.67
CA ILE A 321 2.13 -14.16 -1.05
C ILE A 321 1.23 -13.07 -1.62
N ALA A 322 1.31 -12.78 -2.90
CA ALA A 322 0.50 -11.77 -3.58
C ALA A 322 -0.33 -12.39 -4.69
N GLY A 323 -1.59 -11.99 -4.83
CA GLY A 323 -2.44 -12.36 -5.97
C GLY A 323 -1.99 -11.61 -7.22
N GLN A 324 -1.92 -10.28 -7.13
CA GLN A 324 -1.39 -9.41 -8.17
C GLN A 324 -0.35 -8.47 -7.55
N ALA A 325 0.85 -8.47 -8.10
CA ALA A 325 1.88 -7.50 -7.76
C ALA A 325 2.14 -6.64 -9.01
N GLU A 326 1.85 -5.36 -8.90
CA GLU A 326 2.34 -4.37 -9.84
C GLU A 326 3.78 -4.03 -9.45
N PRO A 327 4.68 -3.75 -10.39
CA PRO A 327 6.00 -3.34 -9.98
C PRO A 327 5.85 -2.08 -9.11
N TYR A 328 6.30 -2.18 -7.86
CA TYR A 328 6.65 -0.99 -7.11
C TYR A 328 7.86 -0.41 -7.84
N VAL A 329 7.56 0.41 -8.78
CA VAL A 329 8.53 1.32 -9.33
C VAL A 329 8.64 2.43 -8.28
N GLU A 330 9.43 2.22 -7.24
CA GLU A 330 10.17 3.33 -6.70
C GLU A 330 11.03 3.76 -7.88
N LEU A 331 10.49 4.68 -8.62
CA LEU A 331 11.27 5.43 -9.56
C LEU A 331 12.26 6.16 -8.66
N ASP A 332 13.39 5.50 -8.43
CA ASP A 332 14.60 6.22 -8.14
C ASP A 332 14.83 7.08 -9.38
N LEU A 333 14.08 8.18 -9.41
CA LEU A 333 14.29 9.30 -10.32
C LEU A 333 15.61 9.92 -9.88
N ASP A 334 16.63 9.04 -9.73
CA ASP A 334 17.96 9.53 -9.54
C ASP A 334 18.23 10.44 -10.72
N GLN A 335 18.98 11.46 -10.45
CA GLN A 335 19.46 12.42 -11.44
C GLN A 335 20.02 11.70 -12.70
N SER A 336 20.36 10.41 -12.60
CA SER A 336 20.95 9.62 -13.66
C SER A 336 19.92 9.21 -14.72
N THR A 337 18.72 8.73 -14.32
CA THR A 337 17.66 8.32 -15.26
C THR A 337 17.07 9.52 -15.99
N ILE A 338 16.79 10.63 -15.27
CA ILE A 338 16.32 11.87 -15.88
C ILE A 338 17.39 12.51 -16.78
N ASN A 339 18.65 12.52 -16.33
CA ASN A 339 19.74 13.03 -17.15
C ASN A 339 19.98 12.18 -18.40
N ARG A 340 19.78 10.85 -18.31
CA ARG A 340 19.86 9.95 -19.45
C ARG A 340 18.73 10.22 -20.45
N LEU A 341 17.47 10.31 -19.98
CA LEU A 341 16.35 10.68 -20.85
C LEU A 341 16.61 12.01 -21.56
N ARG A 342 17.06 13.01 -20.81
CA ARG A 342 17.42 14.33 -21.37
C ARG A 342 18.53 14.21 -22.41
N THR A 343 19.59 13.45 -22.13
CA THR A 343 20.71 13.26 -23.05
C THR A 343 20.26 12.58 -24.35
N GLU A 344 19.40 11.55 -24.25
CA GLU A 344 18.87 10.85 -25.43
C GLU A 344 17.94 11.76 -26.26
N LEU A 345 17.11 12.58 -25.61
CA LEU A 345 16.25 13.57 -26.25
C LEU A 345 17.09 14.66 -26.93
N ASP A 346 18.15 15.17 -26.29
CA ASP A 346 19.07 16.14 -26.84
C ASP A 346 19.85 15.55 -28.08
N THR A 347 20.21 14.27 -27.99
CA THR A 347 20.86 13.53 -29.08
C THR A 347 19.90 13.40 -30.28
N LEU A 348 18.65 13.01 -30.01
CA LEU A 348 17.62 12.91 -31.04
C LEU A 348 17.36 14.27 -31.70
N HIS A 349 17.25 15.33 -30.91
CA HIS A 349 17.10 16.69 -31.39
C HIS A 349 18.26 17.09 -32.31
N THR A 350 19.49 16.78 -31.92
CA THR A 350 20.70 17.06 -32.73
C THR A 350 20.70 16.27 -34.04
N MET A 351 20.29 14.99 -34.01
CA MET A 351 20.19 14.17 -35.23
C MET A 351 19.11 14.65 -36.17
N VAL A 352 17.93 15.04 -35.66
CA VAL A 352 16.84 15.60 -36.47
C VAL A 352 17.27 16.92 -37.13
N ASN A 353 17.92 17.81 -36.36
CA ASN A 353 18.43 19.06 -36.91
C ASN A 353 19.52 18.83 -37.95
N GLY A 354 20.45 17.90 -37.69
CA GLY A 354 21.48 17.51 -38.67
C GLY A 354 20.89 16.94 -39.97
N ALA A 355 19.83 16.10 -39.84
CA ALA A 355 19.13 15.59 -41.00
C ALA A 355 18.38 16.70 -41.78
N ALA A 356 17.86 17.71 -41.09
CA ALA A 356 17.24 18.88 -41.71
C ALA A 356 18.24 19.75 -42.47
N ASP A 357 19.43 19.96 -41.91
CA ASP A 357 20.52 20.72 -42.54
C ASP A 357 21.07 20.00 -43.78
N ASP A 358 21.14 18.66 -43.77
CA ASP A 358 21.59 17.84 -44.91
C ASP A 358 20.56 17.80 -46.08
N MET A 359 19.31 18.17 -45.79
CA MET A 359 18.20 18.17 -46.77
C MET A 359 17.91 19.55 -47.37
N ASP A 360 18.89 20.45 -47.42
CA ASP A 360 18.78 21.80 -47.96
C ASP A 360 18.22 21.78 -49.38
N GLY A 361 16.90 21.95 -49.53
CA GLY A 361 16.24 22.12 -50.84
C GLY A 361 14.92 21.35 -51.05
N SER A 362 14.42 20.54 -50.13
CA SER A 362 13.22 19.70 -50.35
C SER A 362 12.03 20.09 -49.52
N THR A 363 11.08 20.75 -50.14
CA THR A 363 9.64 20.90 -49.88
C THR A 363 9.15 21.44 -48.53
N SER A 364 8.25 22.40 -48.58
CA SER A 364 7.59 23.10 -47.47
C SER A 364 6.83 22.20 -46.49
N LEU A 365 6.45 20.99 -46.90
CA LEU A 365 5.78 19.99 -46.06
C LEU A 365 6.75 19.36 -45.07
N LEU A 366 7.95 19.00 -45.50
CA LEU A 366 8.96 18.40 -44.63
C LEU A 366 9.43 19.38 -43.56
N ASN A 367 9.64 20.66 -43.89
CA ASN A 367 9.95 21.69 -42.89
C ASN A 367 8.84 21.87 -41.85
N THR A 368 7.57 21.70 -42.23
CA THR A 368 6.45 21.79 -41.29
C THR A 368 6.44 20.61 -40.34
N ASP A 369 6.68 19.39 -40.84
CA ASP A 369 6.72 18.18 -40.03
C ASP A 369 7.92 18.16 -39.07
N LEU A 370 9.10 18.60 -39.52
CA LEU A 370 10.30 18.75 -38.70
C LEU A 370 10.16 19.82 -37.60
N ASN A 371 9.52 20.95 -37.91
CA ASN A 371 9.21 21.98 -36.91
C ASN A 371 8.22 21.49 -35.90
N THR A 372 7.24 20.67 -36.28
CA THR A 372 6.29 20.04 -35.38
C THR A 372 7.00 19.05 -34.46
N LEU A 373 7.88 18.21 -34.99
CA LEU A 373 8.68 17.26 -34.23
C LEU A 373 9.59 17.98 -33.22
N ASN A 374 10.28 19.03 -33.61
CA ASN A 374 11.08 19.85 -32.69
C ASN A 374 10.24 20.43 -31.54
N SER A 375 9.04 20.93 -31.86
CA SER A 375 8.13 21.45 -30.84
C SER A 375 7.68 20.37 -29.85
N GLN A 376 7.41 19.16 -30.32
CA GLN A 376 7.03 18.01 -29.43
C GLN A 376 8.22 17.55 -28.58
N MET A 377 9.43 17.52 -29.14
CA MET A 377 10.65 17.21 -28.38
C MET A 377 10.93 18.23 -27.29
N ASP A 378 10.77 19.53 -27.58
CA ASP A 378 10.89 20.58 -26.57
C ASP A 378 9.86 20.41 -25.45
N THR A 379 8.64 19.98 -25.79
CA THR A 379 7.58 19.67 -24.81
C THR A 379 7.96 18.48 -23.94
N ALA A 380 8.47 17.39 -24.52
CA ALA A 380 8.92 16.21 -23.78
C ALA A 380 10.11 16.54 -22.85
N VAL A 381 11.08 17.34 -23.32
CA VAL A 381 12.19 17.81 -22.47
C VAL A 381 11.70 18.70 -21.32
N GLN A 382 10.72 19.56 -21.59
CA GLN A 382 10.13 20.39 -20.52
C GLN A 382 9.32 19.56 -19.53
N ALA A 383 8.61 18.54 -19.99
CA ALA A 383 7.88 17.60 -19.11
C ALA A 383 8.86 16.81 -18.24
N ALA A 384 9.97 16.31 -18.80
CA ALA A 384 11.04 15.66 -18.05
C ALA A 384 11.69 16.60 -17.00
N ARG A 385 11.85 17.89 -17.33
CA ARG A 385 12.34 18.90 -16.34
C ARG A 385 11.35 19.14 -15.20
N ARG A 386 10.04 19.23 -15.52
CA ARG A 386 8.98 19.37 -14.48
C ARG A 386 8.92 18.15 -13.58
N LEU A 387 9.09 16.95 -14.13
CA LEU A 387 9.17 15.72 -13.36
C LEU A 387 10.33 15.77 -12.34
N GLN A 388 11.48 16.29 -12.74
CA GLN A 388 12.63 16.47 -11.84
C GLN A 388 12.34 17.45 -10.70
N GLU A 389 11.50 18.46 -10.92
CA GLU A 389 11.24 19.54 -9.97
C GLU A 389 10.10 19.22 -8.98
N GLN A 390 9.12 18.37 -9.34
CA GLN A 390 7.84 18.25 -8.64
C GLN A 390 7.48 16.83 -8.19
N GLY A 391 8.26 15.79 -8.52
CA GLY A 391 7.97 14.41 -8.11
C GLY A 391 6.90 13.71 -8.97
N GLY A 392 6.56 12.49 -8.60
CA GLY A 392 5.87 11.48 -9.41
C GLY A 392 4.53 11.76 -10.09
N ASP A 393 3.84 12.86 -9.78
CA ASP A 393 2.49 13.14 -10.32
C ASP A 393 2.45 13.44 -11.84
N TYR A 394 3.60 13.64 -12.48
CA TYR A 394 3.71 13.96 -13.93
C TYR A 394 4.29 12.81 -14.77
N PHE A 395 4.42 11.65 -14.17
CA PHE A 395 5.09 10.53 -14.85
C PHE A 395 4.30 10.00 -16.04
N ASP A 396 2.99 9.86 -15.89
CA ASP A 396 2.10 9.42 -16.97
C ASP A 396 2.10 10.44 -18.13
N GLU A 397 2.15 11.75 -17.80
CA GLU A 397 2.23 12.82 -18.78
C GLU A 397 3.53 12.78 -19.58
N VAL A 398 4.65 12.44 -18.94
CA VAL A 398 5.95 12.30 -19.64
C VAL A 398 5.98 11.03 -20.48
N ALA A 399 5.46 9.93 -20.00
CA ALA A 399 5.38 8.68 -20.76
C ALA A 399 4.51 8.85 -22.01
N ASP A 400 3.32 9.45 -21.86
CA ASP A 400 2.42 9.76 -22.98
C ASP A 400 3.06 10.67 -24.01
N GLU A 401 3.85 11.67 -23.60
CA GLU A 401 4.50 12.61 -24.51
C GLU A 401 5.70 11.97 -25.23
N VAL A 402 6.42 11.08 -24.57
CA VAL A 402 7.51 10.31 -25.18
C VAL A 402 6.96 9.31 -26.20
N ASP A 403 5.86 8.60 -25.89
CA ASP A 403 5.18 7.70 -26.82
C ASP A 403 4.64 8.48 -28.04
N ARG A 404 4.00 9.62 -27.82
CA ARG A 404 3.51 10.50 -28.90
C ARG A 404 4.64 11.02 -29.78
N THR A 405 5.78 11.37 -29.20
CA THR A 405 6.98 11.77 -29.93
C THR A 405 7.55 10.61 -30.74
N GLY A 406 7.55 9.40 -30.18
CA GLY A 406 7.94 8.17 -30.87
C GLY A 406 7.05 7.84 -32.06
N ASP A 407 5.74 8.00 -31.93
CA ASP A 407 4.78 7.80 -33.02
C ASP A 407 4.94 8.83 -34.11
N LEU A 408 5.14 10.12 -33.78
CA LEU A 408 5.38 11.19 -34.72
C LEU A 408 6.68 10.98 -35.50
N ILE A 409 7.73 10.54 -34.80
CA ILE A 409 9.01 10.16 -35.47
C ILE A 409 8.77 9.02 -36.45
N SER A 410 8.05 7.98 -36.03
CA SER A 410 7.72 6.81 -36.87
C SER A 410 6.93 7.21 -38.12
N ASP A 411 5.94 8.10 -37.99
CA ASP A 411 5.14 8.61 -39.10
C ASP A 411 5.98 9.49 -40.03
N THR A 412 6.86 10.33 -39.46
CA THR A 412 7.81 11.14 -40.23
C THR A 412 8.77 10.26 -41.02
N PHE A 413 9.28 9.15 -40.46
CA PHE A 413 10.08 8.18 -41.20
C PHE A 413 9.34 7.56 -42.36
N THR A 414 8.09 7.12 -42.13
CA THR A 414 7.28 6.52 -43.19
C THR A 414 7.04 7.47 -44.35
N ARG A 415 6.93 8.76 -44.07
CA ARG A 415 6.79 9.81 -45.10
C ARG A 415 8.12 10.16 -45.78
N LEU A 416 9.25 10.02 -45.09
CA LEU A 416 10.59 10.28 -45.60
C LEU A 416 11.14 9.13 -46.45
N GLU A 417 10.68 7.88 -46.22
CA GLU A 417 11.14 6.68 -46.94
C GLU A 417 11.16 6.82 -48.45
N PRO A 418 10.14 7.42 -49.13
CA PRO A 418 10.16 7.61 -50.58
C PRO A 418 11.10 8.74 -51.06
N VAL A 419 11.54 9.63 -50.19
CA VAL A 419 12.39 10.79 -50.50
C VAL A 419 13.87 10.46 -50.35
N MET A 420 14.18 9.36 -49.61
CA MET A 420 15.51 9.08 -49.09
C MET A 420 16.28 7.96 -49.80
N ASP A 421 16.02 7.67 -51.04
CA ASP A 421 16.87 6.79 -51.87
C ASP A 421 18.35 7.24 -51.92
N THR A 422 18.67 8.41 -51.34
CA THR A 422 20.01 9.01 -51.28
C THR A 422 20.56 9.25 -49.86
N GLY A 423 19.80 8.94 -48.81
CA GLY A 423 20.17 9.27 -47.42
C GLY A 423 20.19 8.09 -46.43
N VAL A 424 20.62 6.90 -46.86
CA VAL A 424 20.63 5.67 -46.05
C VAL A 424 21.32 5.81 -44.66
N ASP A 425 22.37 6.63 -44.61
CA ASP A 425 23.18 6.80 -43.42
C ASP A 425 22.46 7.62 -42.31
N ALA A 426 21.64 8.59 -42.70
CA ALA A 426 20.81 9.39 -41.80
C ALA A 426 19.63 8.56 -41.24
N LEU A 427 19.00 7.72 -42.09
CA LEU A 427 17.92 6.83 -41.71
C LEU A 427 18.34 5.82 -40.62
N ASP A 428 19.54 5.26 -40.77
CA ASP A 428 20.10 4.29 -39.86
C ASP A 428 20.39 4.92 -38.47
N LYS A 429 20.93 6.15 -38.47
CA LYS A 429 21.16 6.92 -37.23
C LYS A 429 19.85 7.28 -36.52
N MET A 430 18.84 7.71 -37.24
CA MET A 430 17.55 8.05 -36.68
C MET A 430 16.80 6.80 -36.18
N THR A 431 16.85 5.68 -36.90
CA THR A 431 16.29 4.38 -36.43
C THR A 431 16.94 3.94 -35.14
N THR A 432 18.25 4.12 -35.00
CA THR A 432 19.00 3.87 -33.79
C THR A 432 18.54 4.78 -32.65
N ALA A 433 18.31 6.06 -32.89
CA ALA A 433 17.83 7.01 -31.89
C ALA A 433 16.40 6.69 -31.41
N VAL A 434 15.50 6.33 -32.33
CA VAL A 434 14.13 5.86 -31.97
C VAL A 434 14.18 4.59 -31.15
N GLY A 435 15.07 3.64 -31.50
CA GLY A 435 15.30 2.43 -30.71
C GLY A 435 15.78 2.73 -29.29
N GLN A 436 16.69 3.69 -29.13
CA GLN A 436 17.18 4.14 -27.83
C GLN A 436 16.07 4.82 -27.01
N LEU A 437 15.25 5.66 -27.62
CA LEU A 437 14.11 6.31 -26.96
C LEU A 437 13.08 5.29 -26.48
N LYS A 438 12.68 4.33 -27.32
CA LYS A 438 11.78 3.22 -26.91
C LYS A 438 12.36 2.37 -25.80
N TRP A 439 13.67 2.17 -25.78
CA TRP A 439 14.31 1.45 -24.70
C TRP A 439 14.27 2.23 -23.37
N VAL A 440 14.50 3.54 -23.40
CA VAL A 440 14.38 4.41 -22.24
C VAL A 440 12.96 4.40 -21.68
N THR A 441 11.92 4.47 -22.53
CA THR A 441 10.52 4.39 -22.09
C THR A 441 10.12 3.03 -21.56
N ALA A 442 10.74 1.94 -22.02
CA ALA A 442 10.49 0.60 -21.52
C ALA A 442 11.17 0.30 -20.18
N GLU A 443 12.21 1.05 -19.82
CA GLU A 443 12.88 0.99 -18.52
C GLU A 443 12.29 1.96 -17.47
N MET A 444 11.49 2.90 -17.90
CA MET A 444 10.71 3.80 -17.06
C MET A 444 9.39 3.15 -16.66
#